data_068f5893688fee63dc6314ec687715fe
#
_entry.id   068f5893688fee63dc6314ec687715fe
#
_cell.length_a   1.000
_cell.length_b   1.000
_cell.length_c   1.000
_cell.angle_alpha   90.00
_cell.angle_beta   90.00
_cell.angle_gamma   90.00
#
_symmetry.space_group_name_H-M   'P 1'
#
loop_
_entity.id
_entity.type
_entity.pdbx_description
1 polymer ?
#
loop_
_entity_poly.entity_id
_entity_poly.type
_entity_poly.pdbx_seq_one_letter_code
_entity_poly.pdbx_strand_id
1 'polypeptide(L)'
;SVGSPNEWYSRQARQLIQQRAAAGQDLTKAALKLMNTYRLTSSTPTALRAMWTLNAIGSADEDWLLEQSNDEREHIRTWSIKLLCDQEALSEKTQKRFIEMGAQDKAGLVQLQLASALQQLPLEDRWPLANALVSQDTFAKDPVFPLLVWYGINPAVTENRNAALKLVAQCKIPKVRQFIARRLAGEAGKE
;
A
#
# COMPACT_ATOMS: atom_id res chain seq x y z
N SER A 1 -24.98 -4.39 13.07
CA SER A 1 -23.87 -3.65 13.68
C SER A 1 -22.53 -4.12 13.07
N VAL A 2 -21.72 -3.20 12.55
CA VAL A 2 -20.40 -3.50 11.96
C VAL A 2 -19.45 -4.18 12.95
N GLY A 3 -19.64 -4.00 14.22
CA GLY A 3 -18.88 -4.63 15.30
C GLY A 3 -19.52 -5.88 15.90
N SER A 4 -20.49 -6.50 15.23
CA SER A 4 -21.10 -7.75 15.71
C SER A 4 -20.07 -8.89 15.72
N PRO A 5 -20.04 -9.76 16.73
CA PRO A 5 -19.24 -10.96 16.72
C PRO A 5 -19.67 -11.95 15.62
N ASN A 6 -20.91 -11.85 15.14
CA ASN A 6 -21.39 -12.64 14.02
C ASN A 6 -21.06 -11.92 12.69
N GLU A 7 -20.17 -12.51 11.89
CA GLU A 7 -19.72 -12.00 10.60
C GLU A 7 -20.85 -11.75 9.61
N TRP A 8 -21.93 -12.53 9.66
CA TRP A 8 -23.06 -12.37 8.75
C TRP A 8 -23.71 -11.00 8.95
N TYR A 9 -23.98 -10.60 10.20
CA TYR A 9 -24.56 -9.28 10.51
C TYR A 9 -23.62 -8.13 10.13
N SER A 10 -22.33 -8.32 10.31
CA SER A 10 -21.31 -7.32 9.91
C SER A 10 -21.29 -7.11 8.40
N ARG A 11 -21.40 -8.18 7.61
CA ARG A 11 -21.48 -8.13 6.14
C ARG A 11 -22.76 -7.47 5.66
N GLN A 12 -23.92 -7.87 6.20
CA GLN A 12 -25.21 -7.29 5.86
C GLN A 12 -25.26 -5.78 6.21
N ALA A 13 -24.73 -5.38 7.36
CA ALA A 13 -24.66 -3.98 7.74
C ALA A 13 -23.82 -3.15 6.75
N ARG A 14 -22.68 -3.68 6.30
CA ARG A 14 -21.84 -3.00 5.29
C ARG A 14 -22.57 -2.87 3.96
N GLN A 15 -23.18 -3.93 3.46
CA GLN A 15 -23.94 -3.89 2.20
C GLN A 15 -25.06 -2.86 2.26
N LEU A 16 -25.83 -2.84 3.35
CA LEU A 16 -26.91 -1.89 3.51
C LEU A 16 -26.41 -0.43 3.55
N ILE A 17 -25.30 -0.17 4.23
CA ILE A 17 -24.70 1.17 4.28
C ILE A 17 -24.19 1.58 2.89
N GLN A 18 -23.54 0.67 2.15
CA GLN A 18 -23.09 0.92 0.77
C GLN A 18 -24.26 1.21 -0.17
N GLN A 19 -25.35 0.45 -0.10
CA GLN A 19 -26.55 0.69 -0.89
C GLN A 19 -27.16 2.08 -0.59
N ARG A 20 -27.18 2.49 0.67
CA ARG A 20 -27.66 3.81 1.09
C ARG A 20 -26.75 4.93 0.59
N ALA A 21 -25.43 4.73 0.63
CA ALA A 21 -24.46 5.66 0.07
C ALA A 21 -24.67 5.85 -1.44
N ALA A 22 -24.80 4.74 -2.17
CA ALA A 22 -25.08 4.75 -3.61
C ALA A 22 -26.43 5.42 -3.97
N ALA A 23 -27.40 5.36 -3.07
CA ALA A 23 -28.69 6.05 -3.20
C ALA A 23 -28.64 7.53 -2.77
N GLY A 24 -27.45 8.09 -2.46
CA GLY A 24 -27.29 9.49 -2.06
C GLY A 24 -27.86 9.85 -0.70
N GLN A 25 -28.09 8.87 0.19
CA GLN A 25 -28.61 9.16 1.52
C GLN A 25 -27.53 9.83 2.41
N ASP A 26 -27.93 10.75 3.26
CA ASP A 26 -27.05 11.33 4.27
C ASP A 26 -26.61 10.27 5.28
N LEU A 27 -25.33 9.96 5.28
CA LEU A 27 -24.69 8.99 6.17
C LEU A 27 -23.81 9.63 7.24
N THR A 28 -23.89 10.96 7.44
CA THR A 28 -23.05 11.69 8.39
C THR A 28 -23.07 11.09 9.80
N LYS A 29 -24.25 10.76 10.31
CA LYS A 29 -24.39 10.11 11.64
C LYS A 29 -23.76 8.71 11.67
N ALA A 30 -23.85 7.95 10.58
CA ALA A 30 -23.24 6.62 10.48
C ALA A 30 -21.72 6.72 10.42
N ALA A 31 -21.18 7.66 9.63
CA ALA A 31 -19.76 7.94 9.53
C ALA A 31 -19.16 8.34 10.88
N LEU A 32 -19.78 9.28 11.60
CA LEU A 32 -19.35 9.68 12.95
C LEU A 32 -19.32 8.50 13.93
N LYS A 33 -20.33 7.63 13.90
CA LYS A 33 -20.36 6.43 14.73
C LYS A 33 -19.24 5.45 14.37
N LEU A 34 -18.94 5.28 13.08
CA LEU A 34 -17.85 4.42 12.60
C LEU A 34 -16.49 4.99 13.00
N MET A 35 -16.28 6.31 12.86
CA MET A 35 -15.05 6.98 13.32
C MET A 35 -14.85 6.79 14.83
N ASN A 36 -15.90 6.96 15.64
CA ASN A 36 -15.82 6.71 17.09
C ASN A 36 -15.52 5.23 17.39
N THR A 37 -16.15 4.30 16.67
CA THR A 37 -15.85 2.87 16.82
C THR A 37 -14.38 2.59 16.48
N TYR A 38 -13.87 3.16 15.41
CA TYR A 38 -12.47 3.03 15.00
C TYR A 38 -11.51 3.55 16.09
N ARG A 39 -11.75 4.75 16.60
CA ARG A 39 -10.89 5.42 17.60
C ARG A 39 -10.88 4.72 18.96
N LEU A 40 -12.03 4.22 19.40
CA LEU A 40 -12.20 3.68 20.75
C LEU A 40 -11.88 2.18 20.85
N THR A 41 -11.77 1.46 19.75
CA THR A 41 -11.54 0.02 19.78
C THR A 41 -10.06 -0.33 19.85
N SER A 42 -9.71 -1.22 20.78
CA SER A 42 -8.41 -1.90 20.81
C SER A 42 -8.36 -3.11 19.86
N SER A 43 -9.52 -3.56 19.36
CA SER A 43 -9.62 -4.71 18.45
C SER A 43 -9.26 -4.34 17.02
N THR A 44 -8.13 -4.80 16.51
CA THR A 44 -7.70 -4.60 15.12
C THR A 44 -8.77 -5.03 14.10
N PRO A 45 -9.41 -6.21 14.21
CA PRO A 45 -10.48 -6.60 13.29
C PRO A 45 -11.66 -5.62 13.29
N THR A 46 -12.05 -5.09 14.47
CA THR A 46 -13.14 -4.12 14.58
C THR A 46 -12.75 -2.79 13.94
N ALA A 47 -11.52 -2.31 14.17
CA ALA A 47 -10.98 -1.10 13.54
C ALA A 47 -10.95 -1.23 12.01
N LEU A 48 -10.46 -2.36 11.48
CA LEU A 48 -10.43 -2.62 10.04
C LEU A 48 -11.83 -2.63 9.42
N ARG A 49 -12.80 -3.26 10.08
CA ARG A 49 -14.20 -3.23 9.59
C ARG A 49 -14.78 -1.82 9.54
N ALA A 50 -14.47 -1.00 10.54
CA ALA A 50 -14.88 0.41 10.55
C ALA A 50 -14.19 1.19 9.41
N MET A 51 -12.87 1.04 9.25
CA MET A 51 -12.06 1.65 8.20
C MET A 51 -12.58 1.31 6.80
N TRP A 52 -12.79 0.02 6.51
CA TRP A 52 -13.33 -0.43 5.21
C TRP A 52 -14.74 0.10 4.95
N THR A 53 -15.55 0.24 5.99
CA THR A 53 -16.91 0.77 5.84
C THR A 53 -16.87 2.28 5.59
N LEU A 54 -15.99 3.01 6.29
CA LEU A 54 -15.76 4.45 6.06
C LEU A 54 -15.29 4.70 4.62
N ASN A 55 -14.33 3.91 4.14
CA ASN A 55 -13.85 4.01 2.76
C ASN A 55 -14.97 3.73 1.75
N ALA A 56 -15.74 2.67 1.97
CA ALA A 56 -16.83 2.25 1.06
C ALA A 56 -17.98 3.28 0.96
N ILE A 57 -18.12 4.19 1.91
CA ILE A 57 -19.11 5.29 1.89
C ILE A 57 -18.48 6.66 1.57
N GLY A 58 -17.21 6.69 1.15
CA GLY A 58 -16.50 7.92 0.78
C GLY A 58 -16.14 8.83 1.96
N SER A 59 -16.11 8.29 3.18
CA SER A 59 -15.79 9.07 4.40
C SER A 59 -14.36 8.86 4.91
N ALA A 60 -13.55 8.08 4.22
CA ALA A 60 -12.12 7.92 4.46
C ALA A 60 -11.37 8.63 3.33
N ASP A 61 -11.11 9.91 3.49
CA ASP A 61 -10.34 10.68 2.53
C ASP A 61 -8.84 10.40 2.61
N GLU A 62 -8.08 10.94 1.68
CA GLU A 62 -6.64 10.76 1.60
C GLU A 62 -5.93 11.20 2.88
N ASP A 63 -6.31 12.35 3.44
CA ASP A 63 -5.68 12.89 4.64
C ASP A 63 -5.88 11.98 5.84
N TRP A 64 -7.09 11.47 6.01
CA TRP A 64 -7.37 10.52 7.05
C TRP A 64 -6.61 9.19 6.85
N LEU A 65 -6.57 8.65 5.63
CA LEU A 65 -5.81 7.42 5.33
C LEU A 65 -4.31 7.60 5.57
N LEU A 66 -3.75 8.76 5.24
CA LEU A 66 -2.35 9.09 5.52
C LEU A 66 -2.08 9.19 7.03
N GLU A 67 -3.01 9.74 7.80
CA GLU A 67 -2.91 9.72 9.27
C GLU A 67 -2.87 8.28 9.80
N GLN A 68 -3.76 7.40 9.28
CA GLN A 68 -3.80 5.99 9.68
C GLN A 68 -2.57 5.19 9.25
N SER A 69 -1.81 5.66 8.27
CA SER A 69 -0.51 5.05 7.92
C SER A 69 0.55 5.18 9.02
N ASN A 70 0.26 5.91 10.10
CA ASN A 70 1.09 6.01 11.32
C ASN A 70 0.59 5.15 12.48
N ASP A 71 -0.50 4.40 12.33
CA ASP A 71 -1.07 3.57 13.39
C ASP A 71 -0.05 2.54 13.90
N GLU A 72 -0.05 2.26 15.20
CA GLU A 72 0.84 1.26 15.80
C GLU A 72 0.60 -0.15 15.25
N ARG A 73 -0.64 -0.45 14.87
CA ARG A 73 -1.07 -1.74 14.33
C ARG A 73 -0.65 -1.87 12.85
N GLU A 74 0.23 -2.81 12.54
CA GLU A 74 0.72 -3.03 11.17
C GLU A 74 -0.40 -3.29 10.15
N HIS A 75 -1.45 -4.00 10.54
CA HIS A 75 -2.60 -4.25 9.66
C HIS A 75 -3.35 -2.98 9.27
N ILE A 76 -3.45 -1.99 10.17
CA ILE A 76 -4.04 -0.69 9.85
C ILE A 76 -3.16 0.06 8.85
N ARG A 77 -1.84 0.12 9.09
CA ARG A 77 -0.90 0.75 8.15
C ARG A 77 -0.95 0.09 6.77
N THR A 78 -0.97 -1.25 6.73
CA THR A 78 -1.07 -2.03 5.49
C THR A 78 -2.33 -1.70 4.71
N TRP A 79 -3.48 -1.64 5.38
CA TRP A 79 -4.75 -1.31 4.75
C TRP A 79 -4.85 0.17 4.34
N SER A 80 -4.21 1.08 5.08
CA SER A 80 -4.12 2.49 4.66
C SER A 80 -3.42 2.61 3.30
N ILE A 81 -2.28 1.93 3.13
CA ILE A 81 -1.55 1.90 1.85
C ILE A 81 -2.45 1.34 0.74
N LYS A 82 -3.11 0.20 1.00
CA LYS A 82 -3.98 -0.43 0.01
C LYS A 82 -5.11 0.49 -0.43
N LEU A 83 -5.81 1.12 0.52
CA LEU A 83 -6.93 2.02 0.22
C LEU A 83 -6.48 3.31 -0.48
N LEU A 84 -5.27 3.81 -0.18
CA LEU A 84 -4.66 4.91 -0.93
C LEU A 84 -4.36 4.51 -2.38
N CYS A 85 -3.92 3.26 -2.61
CA CYS A 85 -3.69 2.73 -3.96
C CYS A 85 -4.97 2.46 -4.77
N ASP A 86 -6.13 2.37 -4.13
CA ASP A 86 -7.42 2.17 -4.83
C ASP A 86 -7.95 3.47 -5.47
N GLN A 87 -7.25 4.59 -5.31
CA GLN A 87 -7.57 5.87 -5.96
C GLN A 87 -7.03 5.91 -7.40
N GLU A 88 -7.56 6.79 -8.25
CA GLU A 88 -7.17 6.89 -9.67
C GLU A 88 -5.67 7.17 -9.85
N ALA A 89 -5.08 8.00 -8.98
CA ALA A 89 -3.67 8.31 -8.99
C ALA A 89 -3.16 8.58 -7.58
N LEU A 90 -1.92 8.21 -7.31
CA LEU A 90 -1.25 8.53 -6.05
C LEU A 90 -0.75 9.97 -6.06
N SER A 91 -1.22 10.80 -5.13
CA SER A 91 -0.72 12.16 -4.97
C SER A 91 0.77 12.18 -4.57
N GLU A 92 1.44 13.31 -4.82
CA GLU A 92 2.84 13.51 -4.37
C GLU A 92 2.98 13.30 -2.85
N LYS A 93 1.99 13.71 -2.07
CA LYS A 93 1.94 13.54 -0.62
C LYS A 93 1.92 12.06 -0.22
N THR A 94 1.09 11.26 -0.89
CA THR A 94 1.00 9.82 -0.68
C THR A 94 2.29 9.12 -1.12
N GLN A 95 2.86 9.49 -2.28
CA GLN A 95 4.13 8.94 -2.75
C GLN A 95 5.26 9.22 -1.75
N LYS A 96 5.37 10.46 -1.27
CA LYS A 96 6.37 10.83 -0.25
C LYS A 96 6.21 9.99 1.02
N ARG A 97 4.98 9.82 1.49
CA ARG A 97 4.71 8.97 2.66
C ARG A 97 5.11 7.52 2.43
N PHE A 98 4.84 6.95 1.26
CA PHE A 98 5.23 5.59 0.93
C PHE A 98 6.74 5.41 0.90
N ILE A 99 7.49 6.39 0.40
CA ILE A 99 8.97 6.39 0.41
C ILE A 99 9.49 6.37 1.85
N GLU A 100 8.94 7.22 2.73
CA GLU A 100 9.30 7.27 4.16
C GLU A 100 9.03 5.92 4.84
N MET A 101 7.85 5.33 4.63
CA MET A 101 7.48 4.03 5.17
C MET A 101 8.37 2.90 4.60
N GLY A 102 8.68 2.93 3.31
CA GLY A 102 9.57 1.96 2.66
C GLY A 102 10.97 1.93 3.29
N ALA A 103 11.46 3.09 3.71
CA ALA A 103 12.75 3.22 4.36
C ALA A 103 12.74 2.84 5.85
N GLN A 104 11.63 3.02 6.56
CA GLN A 104 11.61 3.02 8.03
C GLN A 104 10.74 1.91 8.65
N ASP A 105 9.66 1.49 8.00
CA ASP A 105 8.74 0.50 8.55
C ASP A 105 9.38 -0.89 8.56
N LYS A 106 9.29 -1.57 9.71
CA LYS A 106 9.89 -2.89 9.91
C LYS A 106 8.89 -4.04 9.78
N ALA A 107 7.61 -3.74 9.56
CA ALA A 107 6.58 -4.76 9.43
C ALA A 107 6.58 -5.36 8.01
N GLY A 108 6.70 -6.68 7.93
CA GLY A 108 6.74 -7.40 6.64
C GLY A 108 5.52 -7.16 5.78
N LEU A 109 4.32 -7.13 6.37
CA LEU A 109 3.07 -6.86 5.65
C LEU A 109 3.06 -5.47 5.02
N VAL A 110 3.56 -4.45 5.73
CA VAL A 110 3.67 -3.08 5.21
C VAL A 110 4.63 -3.04 4.04
N GLN A 111 5.81 -3.66 4.18
CA GLN A 111 6.81 -3.70 3.11
C GLN A 111 6.31 -4.43 1.85
N LEU A 112 5.60 -5.55 2.02
CA LEU A 112 4.97 -6.27 0.90
C LEU A 112 3.92 -5.40 0.20
N GLN A 113 3.10 -4.68 0.95
CA GLN A 113 2.07 -3.81 0.38
C GLN A 113 2.69 -2.60 -0.36
N LEU A 114 3.76 -2.01 0.17
CA LEU A 114 4.51 -0.94 -0.51
C LEU A 114 5.19 -1.44 -1.79
N ALA A 115 5.77 -2.65 -1.76
CA ALA A 115 6.33 -3.26 -2.97
C ALA A 115 5.26 -3.50 -4.05
N SER A 116 4.05 -3.90 -3.65
CA SER A 116 2.89 -4.00 -4.56
C SER A 116 2.46 -2.63 -5.11
N ALA A 117 2.53 -1.58 -4.29
CA ALA A 117 2.16 -0.22 -4.67
C ALA A 117 3.05 0.37 -5.79
N LEU A 118 4.26 -0.16 -6.01
CA LEU A 118 5.12 0.23 -7.14
C LEU A 118 4.39 0.14 -8.49
N GLN A 119 3.49 -0.85 -8.64
CA GLN A 119 2.75 -1.06 -9.89
C GLN A 119 1.67 0.00 -10.14
N GLN A 120 1.27 0.75 -9.12
CA GLN A 120 0.29 1.84 -9.22
C GLN A 120 0.95 3.18 -9.62
N LEU A 121 2.27 3.25 -9.56
CA LEU A 121 3.02 4.45 -9.93
C LEU A 121 3.35 4.46 -11.43
N PRO A 122 3.39 5.66 -12.06
CA PRO A 122 4.03 5.84 -13.36
C PRO A 122 5.46 5.30 -13.35
N LEU A 123 5.97 4.84 -14.49
CA LEU A 123 7.28 4.16 -14.55
C LEU A 123 8.43 5.04 -14.02
N GLU A 124 8.39 6.32 -14.34
CA GLU A 124 9.37 7.33 -13.90
C GLU A 124 9.38 7.55 -12.39
N ASP A 125 8.20 7.42 -11.73
CA ASP A 125 8.01 7.71 -10.30
C ASP A 125 8.30 6.50 -9.40
N ARG A 126 8.59 5.31 -9.96
CA ARG A 126 8.84 4.08 -9.18
C ARG A 126 10.17 4.08 -8.44
N TRP A 127 11.16 4.79 -8.96
CA TRP A 127 12.54 4.69 -8.48
C TRP A 127 12.74 5.14 -7.03
N PRO A 128 12.15 6.25 -6.54
CA PRO A 128 12.32 6.65 -5.16
C PRO A 128 11.79 5.61 -4.16
N LEU A 129 10.58 5.08 -4.40
CA LEU A 129 10.02 4.03 -3.56
C LEU A 129 10.82 2.72 -3.67
N ALA A 130 11.22 2.33 -4.88
CA ALA A 130 12.07 1.14 -5.07
C ALA A 130 13.40 1.26 -4.31
N ASN A 131 14.07 2.42 -4.37
CA ASN A 131 15.29 2.68 -3.59
C ASN A 131 15.06 2.53 -2.09
N ALA A 132 13.98 3.09 -1.56
CA ALA A 132 13.63 2.98 -0.14
C ALA A 132 13.48 1.50 0.28
N LEU A 133 12.72 0.72 -0.51
CA LEU A 133 12.44 -0.70 -0.25
C LEU A 133 13.70 -1.58 -0.29
N VAL A 134 14.65 -1.32 -1.19
CA VAL A 134 15.86 -2.14 -1.33
C VAL A 134 17.06 -1.63 -0.53
N SER A 135 16.90 -0.52 0.20
CA SER A 135 17.94 0.08 1.04
C SER A 135 18.27 -0.76 2.28
N GLN A 136 17.40 -1.70 2.64
CA GLN A 136 17.54 -2.62 3.77
C GLN A 136 17.61 -4.07 3.28
N ASP A 137 18.28 -4.94 4.04
CA ASP A 137 18.41 -6.37 3.76
C ASP A 137 17.46 -7.24 4.57
N THR A 138 16.67 -6.65 5.48
CA THR A 138 15.77 -7.34 6.40
C THR A 138 14.89 -8.38 5.70
N PHE A 139 14.37 -8.03 4.52
CA PHE A 139 13.48 -8.91 3.73
C PHE A 139 14.17 -9.54 2.52
N ALA A 140 15.52 -9.54 2.47
CA ALA A 140 16.27 -10.08 1.34
C ALA A 140 16.05 -11.60 1.12
N LYS A 141 15.72 -12.32 2.18
CA LYS A 141 15.44 -13.78 2.16
C LYS A 141 13.95 -14.12 2.08
N ASP A 142 13.07 -13.11 2.14
CA ASP A 142 11.64 -13.34 1.97
C ASP A 142 11.36 -13.91 0.56
N PRO A 143 10.52 -14.94 0.41
CA PRO A 143 10.27 -15.57 -0.87
C PRO A 143 9.52 -14.68 -1.86
N VAL A 144 8.73 -13.72 -1.36
CA VAL A 144 7.80 -12.90 -2.15
C VAL A 144 8.31 -11.47 -2.33
N PHE A 145 8.85 -10.85 -1.29
CA PHE A 145 9.22 -9.44 -1.29
C PHE A 145 10.17 -9.04 -2.45
N PRO A 146 11.30 -9.75 -2.69
CA PRO A 146 12.19 -9.42 -3.81
C PRO A 146 11.52 -9.54 -5.19
N LEU A 147 10.55 -10.46 -5.32
CA LEU A 147 9.78 -10.64 -6.55
C LEU A 147 8.79 -9.50 -6.78
N LEU A 148 8.08 -9.06 -5.73
CA LEU A 148 7.17 -7.91 -5.84
C LEU A 148 7.91 -6.64 -6.23
N VAL A 149 9.07 -6.37 -5.60
CA VAL A 149 9.92 -5.24 -5.99
C VAL A 149 10.33 -5.37 -7.45
N TRP A 150 10.81 -6.55 -7.87
CA TRP A 150 11.20 -6.80 -9.26
C TRP A 150 10.05 -6.56 -10.24
N TYR A 151 8.89 -7.14 -10.02
CA TYR A 151 7.73 -6.94 -10.90
C TYR A 151 7.27 -5.49 -10.95
N GLY A 152 7.42 -4.76 -9.85
CA GLY A 152 7.13 -3.34 -9.79
C GLY A 152 8.06 -2.49 -10.67
N ILE A 153 9.37 -2.82 -10.74
CA ILE A 153 10.35 -2.02 -11.46
C ILE A 153 10.70 -2.56 -12.85
N ASN A 154 10.45 -3.84 -13.15
CA ASN A 154 10.87 -4.48 -14.41
C ASN A 154 10.51 -3.67 -15.67
N PRO A 155 9.29 -3.13 -15.85
CA PRO A 155 8.98 -2.30 -17.01
C PRO A 155 9.82 -1.01 -17.07
N ALA A 156 10.12 -0.40 -15.91
CA ALA A 156 10.89 0.83 -15.84
C ALA A 156 12.40 0.65 -16.13
N VAL A 157 12.94 -0.58 -15.98
CA VAL A 157 14.38 -0.87 -16.20
C VAL A 157 14.77 -0.59 -17.64
N THR A 158 13.92 -0.93 -18.60
CA THR A 158 14.17 -0.69 -20.03
C THR A 158 14.03 0.78 -20.40
N GLU A 159 13.10 1.48 -19.79
CA GLU A 159 12.83 2.90 -20.03
C GLU A 159 13.95 3.80 -19.45
N ASN A 160 14.54 3.42 -18.33
CA ASN A 160 15.59 4.22 -17.67
C ASN A 160 16.73 3.36 -17.13
N ARG A 161 17.63 2.96 -18.04
CA ARG A 161 18.82 2.17 -17.73
C ARG A 161 19.70 2.81 -16.64
N ASN A 162 19.86 4.14 -16.68
CA ASN A 162 20.70 4.85 -15.71
C ASN A 162 20.12 4.78 -14.30
N ALA A 163 18.80 4.94 -14.14
CA ALA A 163 18.14 4.77 -12.85
C ALA A 163 18.25 3.33 -12.35
N ALA A 164 18.11 2.34 -13.23
CA ALA A 164 18.29 0.92 -12.89
C ALA A 164 19.69 0.63 -12.37
N LEU A 165 20.75 1.17 -13.01
CA LEU A 165 22.13 1.01 -12.56
C LEU A 165 22.39 1.69 -11.21
N LYS A 166 21.82 2.87 -10.98
CA LYS A 166 21.87 3.54 -9.67
C LYS A 166 21.20 2.70 -8.58
N LEU A 167 20.04 2.11 -8.90
CA LEU A 167 19.34 1.21 -7.97
C LEU A 167 20.20 0.00 -7.61
N VAL A 168 20.83 -0.64 -8.60
CA VAL A 168 21.74 -1.80 -8.38
C VAL A 168 22.86 -1.46 -7.42
N ALA A 169 23.47 -0.27 -7.56
CA ALA A 169 24.58 0.17 -6.72
C ALA A 169 24.19 0.31 -5.23
N GLN A 170 22.93 0.67 -4.93
CA GLN A 170 22.43 0.88 -3.58
C GLN A 170 21.64 -0.31 -3.02
N CYS A 171 21.24 -1.24 -3.88
CA CYS A 171 20.35 -2.35 -3.53
C CYS A 171 21.05 -3.36 -2.61
N LYS A 172 20.48 -3.58 -1.42
CA LYS A 172 20.98 -4.59 -0.47
C LYS A 172 20.32 -5.97 -0.65
N ILE A 173 19.41 -6.12 -1.63
CA ILE A 173 18.70 -7.36 -1.91
C ILE A 173 19.35 -8.06 -3.12
N PRO A 174 20.16 -9.13 -2.92
CA PRO A 174 20.94 -9.78 -4.00
C PRO A 174 20.06 -10.26 -5.15
N LYS A 175 18.88 -10.78 -4.86
CA LYS A 175 17.95 -11.31 -5.88
C LYS A 175 17.43 -10.20 -6.81
N VAL A 176 17.15 -9.02 -6.29
CA VAL A 176 16.70 -7.86 -7.11
C VAL A 176 17.85 -7.40 -8.00
N ARG A 177 19.09 -7.28 -7.46
CA ARG A 177 20.27 -6.96 -8.27
C ARG A 177 20.47 -7.95 -9.42
N GLN A 178 20.31 -9.24 -9.14
CA GLN A 178 20.45 -10.29 -10.15
C GLN A 178 19.41 -10.16 -11.27
N PHE A 179 18.16 -9.86 -10.94
CA PHE A 179 17.10 -9.67 -11.93
C PHE A 179 17.37 -8.46 -12.82
N ILE A 180 17.75 -7.31 -12.23
CA ILE A 180 18.08 -6.12 -13.00
C ILE A 180 19.28 -6.39 -13.93
N ALA A 181 20.35 -7.00 -13.42
CA ALA A 181 21.53 -7.33 -14.22
C ALA A 181 21.19 -8.25 -15.41
N ARG A 182 20.38 -9.28 -15.19
CA ARG A 182 19.91 -10.19 -16.26
C ARG A 182 19.10 -9.46 -17.32
N ARG A 183 18.21 -8.55 -16.90
CA ARG A 183 17.38 -7.77 -17.83
C ARG A 183 18.24 -6.87 -18.71
N LEU A 184 19.17 -6.14 -18.11
CA LEU A 184 20.07 -5.23 -18.82
C LEU A 184 21.02 -5.97 -19.78
N ALA A 185 21.53 -7.15 -19.36
CA ALA A 185 22.41 -7.98 -20.23
C ALA A 185 21.64 -8.58 -21.42
N GLY A 186 20.37 -9.00 -21.20
CA GLY A 186 19.52 -9.56 -22.26
C GLY A 186 19.12 -8.54 -23.33
N GLU A 187 19.19 -7.25 -23.04
CA GLU A 187 18.95 -6.17 -24.02
C GLU A 187 20.22 -5.83 -24.79
N ALA A 188 21.37 -5.80 -24.12
CA ALA A 188 22.66 -5.54 -24.79
C ALA A 188 23.04 -6.61 -25.86
N GLY A 189 22.41 -7.78 -25.81
CA GLY A 189 22.63 -8.83 -26.82
C GLY A 189 21.65 -8.79 -28.00
N LYS A 190 20.75 -7.77 -28.07
CA LYS A 190 19.78 -7.57 -29.14
C LYS A 190 20.13 -6.41 -30.09
N GLU A 191 21.13 -5.61 -29.71
CA GLU A 191 21.76 -4.60 -30.56
C GLU A 191 22.91 -5.21 -31.37
#